data_aed14d75da840209fc4c3446773b034f
#
_entry.id   aed14d75da840209fc4c3446773b034f
#
_cell.length_a   1.000
_cell.length_b   1.000
_cell.length_c   1.000
_cell.angle_alpha   90.00
_cell.angle_beta   90.00
_cell.angle_gamma   90.00
#
_symmetry.space_group_name_H-M   'P 1'
#
loop_
_entity.id
_entity.type
_entity.pdbx_description
1 polymer ?
#
loop_
_entity_poly.entity_id
_entity_poly.type
_entity_poly.pdbx_seq_one_letter_code
_entity_poly.pdbx_strand_id
1 'polypeptide(L)'
;MTTQKNVPAQSQQDFIRIQDLFYLCLGKWHWFAISLALCLGVATFYLLRTPSVYVRTASILIKDDSKGKSSSTDMESFSDLGLFTTNTNVYNEMGTLKSPDIMREVVSRLHLEMNYQTDGRFHKQTVYGNQLPVQVVIPNLSENESATFELHLAKDGAVELSSFTRNGTEIENDGFVKGNLNDSIQSPLGPIVVIPSAA
;
A
#
# COMPACT_ATOMS: atom_id res chain seq x y z
N MET A 1 3.84 79.16 41.66
CA MET A 1 5.06 78.44 41.20
C MET A 1 4.79 76.96 41.51
N THR A 2 4.29 76.24 40.54
CA THR A 2 3.96 74.84 40.63
C THR A 2 4.97 74.05 39.82
N THR A 3 5.81 73.32 40.52
CA THR A 3 6.88 72.50 39.93
C THR A 3 6.24 71.18 39.42
N GLN A 4 6.14 71.05 38.13
CA GLN A 4 5.80 69.77 37.51
C GLN A 4 6.99 68.82 37.58
N LYS A 5 6.83 67.71 38.27
CA LYS A 5 7.76 66.61 38.36
C LYS A 5 7.56 65.68 37.16
N ASN A 6 8.45 65.82 36.17
CA ASN A 6 8.54 64.89 35.05
C ASN A 6 8.90 63.50 35.57
N VAL A 7 7.96 62.53 35.42
CA VAL A 7 8.22 61.13 35.59
C VAL A 7 8.69 60.59 34.23
N PRO A 8 9.87 60.02 34.11
CA PRO A 8 10.27 59.36 32.86
C PRO A 8 9.45 58.10 32.66
N ALA A 9 8.82 58.01 31.49
CA ALA A 9 8.22 56.79 31.01
C ALA A 9 9.32 55.73 30.83
N GLN A 10 9.44 54.84 31.81
CA GLN A 10 10.21 53.62 31.63
C GLN A 10 9.43 52.73 30.64
N SER A 11 10.00 52.63 29.46
CA SER A 11 9.68 51.56 28.52
C SER A 11 10.10 50.24 29.17
N GLN A 12 9.19 49.62 29.90
CA GLN A 12 9.34 48.22 30.27
C GLN A 12 9.32 47.38 28.99
N GLN A 13 10.51 47.09 28.52
CA GLN A 13 10.67 45.91 27.64
C GLN A 13 10.38 44.69 28.54
N ASP A 14 9.15 44.23 28.49
CA ASP A 14 8.77 42.96 29.09
C ASP A 14 9.54 41.84 28.39
N PHE A 15 10.78 41.63 28.80
CA PHE A 15 11.46 40.35 28.55
C PHE A 15 10.74 39.31 29.37
N ILE A 16 9.82 38.59 28.72
CA ILE A 16 9.16 37.44 29.31
C ILE A 16 10.26 36.45 29.68
N ARG A 17 10.55 36.39 30.98
CA ARG A 17 11.53 35.42 31.50
C ARG A 17 10.95 34.04 31.30
N ILE A 18 11.76 33.09 30.82
CA ILE A 18 11.37 31.68 30.65
C ILE A 18 10.73 31.11 31.92
N GLN A 19 11.15 31.60 33.09
CA GLN A 19 10.59 31.24 34.41
C GLN A 19 9.14 31.67 34.59
N ASP A 20 8.78 32.88 34.13
CA ASP A 20 7.40 33.41 34.25
C ASP A 20 6.46 32.65 33.32
N LEU A 21 6.95 32.27 32.12
CA LEU A 21 6.24 31.39 31.20
C LEU A 21 5.96 30.02 31.81
N PHE A 22 6.93 29.47 32.55
CA PHE A 22 6.80 28.18 33.22
C PHE A 22 5.76 28.23 34.36
N TYR A 23 5.76 29.28 35.16
CA TYR A 23 4.75 29.46 36.22
C TYR A 23 3.35 29.68 35.65
N LEU A 24 3.22 30.41 34.54
CA LEU A 24 1.95 30.60 33.84
C LEU A 24 1.41 29.28 33.27
N CYS A 25 2.31 28.45 32.72
CA CYS A 25 1.97 27.13 32.22
C CYS A 25 1.53 26.19 33.37
N LEU A 26 2.21 26.25 34.52
CA LEU A 26 1.86 25.45 35.71
C LEU A 26 0.54 25.88 36.32
N GLY A 27 0.23 27.19 36.35
CA GLY A 27 -1.01 27.70 36.88
C GLY A 27 -2.25 27.32 36.07
N LYS A 28 -2.07 27.04 34.78
CA LYS A 28 -3.15 26.63 33.88
C LYS A 28 -2.94 25.22 33.29
N TRP A 29 -2.32 24.36 34.07
CA TRP A 29 -1.93 23.01 33.62
C TRP A 29 -3.11 22.17 33.10
N HIS A 30 -4.33 22.37 33.59
CA HIS A 30 -5.51 21.66 33.12
C HIS A 30 -5.86 22.01 31.68
N TRP A 31 -5.66 23.26 31.23
CA TRP A 31 -5.86 23.64 29.84
C TRP A 31 -4.84 22.98 28.93
N PHE A 32 -3.60 22.87 29.41
CA PHE A 32 -2.54 22.17 28.70
C PHE A 32 -2.82 20.65 28.62
N ALA A 33 -3.29 20.07 29.75
CA ALA A 33 -3.66 18.65 29.79
C ALA A 33 -4.84 18.33 28.83
N ILE A 34 -5.85 19.20 28.78
CA ILE A 34 -6.99 19.05 27.87
C ILE A 34 -6.53 19.15 26.41
N SER A 35 -5.71 20.13 26.08
CA SER A 35 -5.15 20.30 24.72
C SER A 35 -4.33 19.07 24.31
N LEU A 36 -3.48 18.59 25.20
CA LEU A 36 -2.66 17.39 24.95
C LEU A 36 -3.52 16.15 24.76
N ALA A 37 -4.53 15.95 25.60
CA ALA A 37 -5.46 14.84 25.49
C ALA A 37 -6.24 14.87 24.17
N LEU A 38 -6.66 16.07 23.75
CA LEU A 38 -7.35 16.26 22.48
C LEU A 38 -6.45 15.96 21.29
N CYS A 39 -5.21 16.45 21.29
CA CYS A 39 -4.23 16.15 20.23
C CYS A 39 -3.91 14.65 20.16
N LEU A 40 -3.69 13.98 21.31
CA LEU A 40 -3.45 12.54 21.36
C LEU A 40 -4.69 11.76 20.90
N GLY A 41 -5.89 12.20 21.26
CA GLY A 41 -7.13 11.58 20.81
C GLY A 41 -7.28 11.63 19.29
N VAL A 42 -7.06 12.79 18.68
CA VAL A 42 -7.11 12.97 17.24
C VAL A 42 -6.02 12.14 16.53
N ALA A 43 -4.81 12.17 17.07
CA ALA A 43 -3.69 11.38 16.51
C ALA A 43 -3.97 9.87 16.57
N THR A 44 -4.47 9.38 17.70
CA THR A 44 -4.84 7.97 17.87
C THR A 44 -5.97 7.59 16.92
N PHE A 45 -7.00 8.41 16.80
CA PHE A 45 -8.09 8.18 15.86
C PHE A 45 -7.61 8.12 14.41
N TYR A 46 -6.71 9.02 14.02
CA TYR A 46 -6.10 9.02 12.70
C TYR A 46 -5.30 7.74 12.43
N LEU A 47 -4.44 7.33 13.38
CA LEU A 47 -3.63 6.12 13.26
C LEU A 47 -4.48 4.85 13.15
N LEU A 48 -5.58 4.78 13.92
CA LEU A 48 -6.47 3.62 13.85
C LEU A 48 -7.22 3.52 12.51
N ARG A 49 -7.43 4.65 11.84
CA ARG A 49 -8.14 4.70 10.55
C ARG A 49 -7.25 4.51 9.35
N THR A 50 -5.95 4.77 9.49
CA THR A 50 -4.98 4.68 8.39
C THR A 50 -4.51 3.23 8.23
N PRO A 51 -4.66 2.62 7.04
CA PRO A 51 -4.15 1.28 6.78
C PRO A 51 -2.62 1.30 6.77
N SER A 52 -2.01 0.23 7.27
CA SER A 52 -0.56 0.08 7.25
C SER A 52 -0.07 -0.20 5.82
N VAL A 53 0.83 0.64 5.34
CA VAL A 53 1.49 0.46 4.03
C VAL A 53 2.86 -0.18 4.26
N TYR A 54 3.08 -1.36 3.70
CA TYR A 54 4.35 -2.08 3.79
C TYR A 54 5.13 -1.93 2.49
N VAL A 55 6.37 -1.48 2.58
CA VAL A 55 7.30 -1.43 1.45
C VAL A 55 8.30 -2.56 1.60
N ARG A 56 8.49 -3.35 0.54
CA ARG A 56 9.49 -4.40 0.47
C ARG A 56 10.47 -4.07 -0.65
N THR A 57 11.74 -4.19 -0.37
CA THR A 57 12.82 -4.05 -1.35
C THR A 57 13.54 -5.37 -1.48
N ALA A 58 13.84 -5.76 -2.72
CA ALA A 58 14.67 -6.90 -3.01
C ALA A 58 15.88 -6.44 -3.83
N SER A 59 17.05 -7.01 -3.56
CA SER A 59 18.26 -6.82 -4.36
C SER A 59 18.58 -8.10 -5.10
N ILE A 60 18.86 -7.96 -6.38
CA ILE A 60 19.27 -9.09 -7.23
C ILE A 60 20.74 -8.86 -7.59
N LEU A 61 21.56 -9.87 -7.33
CA LEU A 61 22.95 -9.88 -7.79
C LEU A 61 22.99 -10.51 -9.18
N ILE A 62 23.33 -9.70 -10.17
CA ILE A 62 23.56 -10.17 -11.54
C ILE A 62 25.04 -10.51 -11.64
N LYS A 63 25.36 -11.79 -11.90
CA LYS A 63 26.71 -12.24 -12.15
C LYS A 63 27.05 -12.02 -13.60
N ASP A 64 28.06 -11.24 -13.85
CA ASP A 64 28.60 -11.06 -15.20
C ASP A 64 29.45 -12.30 -15.58
N ASP A 65 28.87 -13.17 -16.40
CA ASP A 65 29.57 -14.36 -16.92
C ASP A 65 30.42 -14.06 -18.17
N SER A 66 30.75 -12.79 -18.40
CA SER A 66 31.57 -12.38 -19.54
C SER A 66 33.02 -12.96 -19.55
N LYS A 67 33.39 -13.76 -18.53
CA LYS A 67 34.62 -14.54 -18.49
C LYS A 67 34.52 -15.94 -19.09
N GLY A 68 33.48 -16.26 -19.86
CA GLY A 68 33.25 -17.53 -20.51
C GLY A 68 33.63 -17.54 -21.98
N LYS A 69 34.89 -17.79 -22.31
CA LYS A 69 35.36 -18.28 -23.62
C LYS A 69 34.93 -17.51 -24.88
N SER A 70 35.55 -16.40 -25.16
CA SER A 70 35.86 -16.11 -26.55
C SER A 70 37.38 -16.09 -26.71
N SER A 71 37.89 -17.17 -27.31
CA SER A 71 39.25 -17.26 -27.81
C SER A 71 39.38 -16.42 -29.08
N SER A 72 39.44 -15.11 -28.91
CA SER A 72 39.89 -14.23 -29.98
C SER A 72 40.71 -13.13 -29.34
N THR A 73 42.01 -13.23 -29.50
CA THR A 73 43.08 -12.36 -29.01
C THR A 73 42.87 -10.88 -29.40
N ASP A 74 42.01 -10.63 -30.38
CA ASP A 74 41.73 -9.28 -30.88
C ASP A 74 40.69 -8.52 -30.03
N MET A 75 39.83 -9.22 -29.28
CA MET A 75 38.75 -8.62 -28.46
C MET A 75 39.26 -8.12 -27.09
N GLU A 76 40.34 -8.73 -26.57
CA GLU A 76 40.98 -8.30 -25.33
C GLU A 76 41.64 -6.92 -25.48
N SER A 77 42.22 -6.64 -26.66
CA SER A 77 42.87 -5.36 -26.94
C SER A 77 41.87 -4.18 -26.99
N PHE A 78 40.63 -4.43 -27.35
CA PHE A 78 39.56 -3.40 -27.38
C PHE A 78 38.91 -3.20 -26.01
N SER A 79 38.92 -4.21 -25.14
CA SER A 79 38.46 -4.11 -23.76
C SER A 79 39.35 -3.22 -22.92
N ASP A 80 40.66 -3.26 -23.14
CA ASP A 80 41.68 -2.46 -22.43
C ASP A 80 41.63 -0.97 -22.82
N LEU A 81 41.05 -0.66 -23.97
CA LEU A 81 40.80 0.72 -24.41
C LEU A 81 39.54 1.36 -23.81
N GLY A 82 38.81 0.66 -22.93
CA GLY A 82 37.62 1.17 -22.25
C GLY A 82 36.43 1.46 -23.18
N LEU A 83 36.47 0.98 -24.43
CA LEU A 83 35.44 1.24 -25.44
C LEU A 83 34.22 0.33 -25.32
N PHE A 84 34.36 -0.79 -24.59
CA PHE A 84 33.24 -1.67 -24.25
C PHE A 84 33.07 -1.70 -22.74
N THR A 85 32.25 -0.80 -22.21
CA THR A 85 31.89 -0.83 -20.83
C THR A 85 30.98 -2.02 -20.52
N THR A 86 31.39 -2.85 -19.58
CA THR A 86 30.68 -4.00 -19.02
C THR A 86 29.24 -3.66 -18.52
N ASN A 87 28.88 -2.39 -18.54
CA ASN A 87 27.58 -1.91 -18.10
C ASN A 87 26.42 -2.22 -19.06
N THR A 88 26.69 -2.48 -20.35
CA THR A 88 25.62 -2.76 -21.33
C THR A 88 24.88 -4.04 -21.03
N ASN A 89 25.56 -5.06 -20.50
CA ASN A 89 24.91 -6.33 -20.16
C ASN A 89 23.96 -6.16 -18.98
N VAL A 90 24.38 -5.47 -17.93
CA VAL A 90 23.54 -5.21 -16.75
C VAL A 90 22.31 -4.37 -17.11
N TYR A 91 22.45 -3.37 -17.98
CA TYR A 91 21.30 -2.58 -18.45
C TYR A 91 20.32 -3.40 -19.28
N ASN A 92 20.82 -4.30 -20.12
CA ASN A 92 19.99 -5.19 -20.93
C ASN A 92 19.24 -6.18 -20.04
N GLU A 93 19.89 -6.76 -19.04
CA GLU A 93 19.28 -7.66 -18.07
C GLU A 93 18.21 -6.94 -17.23
N MET A 94 18.52 -5.73 -16.79
CA MET A 94 17.55 -4.89 -16.08
C MET A 94 16.36 -4.51 -16.98
N GLY A 95 16.61 -4.25 -18.27
CA GLY A 95 15.56 -4.01 -19.26
C GLY A 95 14.67 -5.23 -19.44
N THR A 96 15.26 -6.41 -19.50
CA THR A 96 14.53 -7.69 -19.59
C THR A 96 13.67 -7.92 -18.36
N LEU A 97 14.21 -7.71 -17.16
CA LEU A 97 13.45 -7.84 -15.90
C LEU A 97 12.26 -6.86 -15.80
N LYS A 98 12.37 -5.69 -16.43
CA LYS A 98 11.29 -4.69 -16.51
C LYS A 98 10.35 -4.91 -17.70
N SER A 99 10.55 -5.94 -18.49
CA SER A 99 9.71 -6.24 -19.63
C SER A 99 8.25 -6.46 -19.19
N PRO A 100 7.29 -5.89 -19.92
CA PRO A 100 5.86 -6.09 -19.63
C PRO A 100 5.46 -7.56 -19.68
N ASP A 101 6.09 -8.36 -20.53
CA ASP A 101 5.77 -9.79 -20.69
C ASP A 101 6.19 -10.59 -19.46
N ILE A 102 7.38 -10.31 -18.90
CA ILE A 102 7.81 -10.94 -17.64
C ILE A 102 6.92 -10.51 -16.49
N MET A 103 6.57 -9.22 -16.43
CA MET A 103 5.67 -8.74 -15.39
C MET A 103 4.29 -9.41 -15.47
N ARG A 104 3.74 -9.59 -16.67
CA ARG A 104 2.47 -10.31 -16.88
C ARG A 104 2.57 -11.76 -16.43
N GLU A 105 3.65 -12.44 -16.77
CA GLU A 105 3.91 -13.82 -16.35
C GLU A 105 3.99 -13.93 -14.81
N VAL A 106 4.68 -12.98 -14.15
CA VAL A 106 4.79 -12.94 -12.68
C VAL A 106 3.43 -12.71 -12.04
N VAL A 107 2.65 -11.76 -12.56
CA VAL A 107 1.29 -11.47 -12.06
C VAL A 107 0.42 -12.70 -12.17
N SER A 108 0.42 -13.38 -13.32
CA SER A 108 -0.36 -14.60 -13.55
C SER A 108 0.07 -15.76 -12.66
N ARG A 109 1.38 -16.00 -12.51
CA ARG A 109 1.89 -17.10 -11.68
C ARG A 109 1.65 -16.91 -10.18
N LEU A 110 1.66 -15.67 -9.72
CA LEU A 110 1.46 -15.34 -8.32
C LEU A 110 0.01 -14.96 -7.99
N HIS A 111 -0.89 -15.01 -8.97
CA HIS A 111 -2.30 -14.62 -8.84
C HIS A 111 -2.47 -13.23 -8.21
N LEU A 112 -1.64 -12.26 -8.67
CA LEU A 112 -1.66 -10.88 -8.16
C LEU A 112 -2.76 -10.03 -8.79
N GLU A 113 -3.49 -10.56 -9.77
CA GLU A 113 -4.64 -9.92 -10.39
C GLU A 113 -5.82 -9.75 -9.43
N MET A 114 -5.85 -10.53 -8.34
CA MET A 114 -6.92 -10.50 -7.34
C MET A 114 -6.45 -9.80 -6.06
N ASN A 115 -7.24 -8.86 -5.58
CA ASN A 115 -7.02 -8.19 -4.31
C ASN A 115 -8.15 -8.55 -3.32
N TYR A 116 -7.82 -9.36 -2.33
CA TYR A 116 -8.77 -9.79 -1.31
C TYR A 116 -8.69 -8.86 -0.10
N GLN A 117 -9.83 -8.37 0.33
CA GLN A 117 -9.96 -7.53 1.50
C GLN A 117 -10.97 -8.11 2.47
N THR A 118 -10.66 -8.06 3.76
CA THR A 118 -11.58 -8.40 4.82
C THR A 118 -11.85 -7.19 5.69
N ASP A 119 -13.04 -7.13 6.27
CA ASP A 119 -13.39 -6.06 7.18
C ASP A 119 -12.63 -6.21 8.49
N GLY A 120 -11.72 -5.28 8.74
CA GLY A 120 -11.05 -5.13 10.02
C GLY A 120 -11.86 -4.24 10.96
N ARG A 121 -11.41 -4.14 12.21
CA ARG A 121 -12.13 -3.37 13.25
C ARG A 121 -12.29 -1.88 12.92
N PHE A 122 -11.36 -1.29 12.19
CA PHE A 122 -11.34 0.15 11.88
C PHE A 122 -11.12 0.47 10.39
N HIS A 123 -10.56 -0.47 9.64
CA HIS A 123 -10.29 -0.32 8.21
C HIS A 123 -10.28 -1.70 7.54
N LYS A 124 -10.49 -1.72 6.22
CA LYS A 124 -10.37 -2.94 5.42
C LYS A 124 -8.90 -3.38 5.41
N GLN A 125 -8.68 -4.67 5.60
CA GLN A 125 -7.35 -5.28 5.61
C GLN A 125 -7.18 -6.16 4.37
N THR A 126 -6.07 -5.99 3.67
CA THR A 126 -5.72 -6.85 2.53
C THR A 126 -5.19 -8.19 3.05
N VAL A 127 -5.73 -9.27 2.53
CA VAL A 127 -5.37 -10.66 2.89
C VAL A 127 -4.79 -11.33 1.67
N TYR A 128 -3.68 -12.06 1.83
CA TYR A 128 -3.04 -12.81 0.74
C TYR A 128 -2.26 -14.01 1.26
N GLY A 129 -1.88 -14.90 0.33
CA GLY A 129 -1.12 -16.10 0.65
C GLY A 129 -1.90 -17.09 1.50
N ASN A 130 -1.25 -17.69 2.49
CA ASN A 130 -1.83 -18.76 3.32
C ASN A 130 -2.98 -18.30 4.25
N GLN A 131 -3.26 -17.01 4.32
CA GLN A 131 -4.37 -16.46 5.11
C GLN A 131 -5.68 -16.39 4.31
N LEU A 132 -5.63 -16.63 3.01
CA LEU A 132 -6.80 -16.64 2.14
C LEU A 132 -7.58 -17.94 2.32
N PRO A 133 -8.82 -17.89 2.77
CA PRO A 133 -9.66 -19.10 2.90
C PRO A 133 -10.12 -19.62 1.53
N VAL A 134 -10.24 -18.76 0.54
CA VAL A 134 -10.74 -19.09 -0.80
C VAL A 134 -9.96 -18.35 -1.88
N GLN A 135 -9.91 -18.94 -3.06
CA GLN A 135 -9.47 -18.31 -4.30
C GLN A 135 -10.65 -18.16 -5.25
N VAL A 136 -10.73 -17.04 -5.91
CA VAL A 136 -11.78 -16.74 -6.88
C VAL A 136 -11.19 -16.75 -8.28
N VAL A 137 -11.92 -17.34 -9.23
CA VAL A 137 -11.56 -17.34 -10.65
C VAL A 137 -12.75 -16.81 -11.45
N ILE A 138 -12.50 -15.81 -12.29
CA ILE A 138 -13.51 -15.21 -13.19
C ILE A 138 -13.03 -15.41 -14.62
N PRO A 139 -13.41 -16.50 -15.30
CA PRO A 139 -12.85 -16.83 -16.61
C PRO A 139 -13.15 -15.81 -17.71
N ASN A 140 -14.26 -15.09 -17.58
CA ASN A 140 -14.75 -14.17 -18.62
C ASN A 140 -14.38 -12.71 -18.39
N LEU A 141 -13.53 -12.40 -17.37
CA LEU A 141 -13.05 -11.05 -17.14
C LEU A 141 -11.86 -10.77 -18.06
N SER A 142 -11.94 -9.70 -18.83
CA SER A 142 -10.86 -9.28 -19.72
C SER A 142 -9.72 -8.63 -18.93
N GLU A 143 -8.47 -8.72 -19.40
CA GLU A 143 -7.29 -8.10 -18.75
C GLU A 143 -7.42 -6.59 -18.51
N ASN A 144 -8.24 -5.91 -19.30
CA ASN A 144 -8.46 -4.46 -19.20
C ASN A 144 -9.68 -4.09 -18.36
N GLU A 145 -10.36 -5.06 -17.78
CA GLU A 145 -11.54 -4.84 -16.96
C GLU A 145 -11.26 -5.07 -15.49
N SER A 146 -11.89 -4.28 -14.65
CA SER A 146 -11.87 -4.47 -13.20
C SER A 146 -13.24 -4.85 -12.71
N ALA A 147 -13.29 -5.81 -11.79
CA ALA A 147 -14.51 -6.23 -11.13
C ALA A 147 -14.31 -6.24 -9.62
N THR A 148 -15.33 -5.81 -8.89
CA THR A 148 -15.35 -5.88 -7.42
C THR A 148 -16.68 -6.46 -6.98
N PHE A 149 -16.67 -7.28 -5.98
CA PHE A 149 -17.86 -7.84 -5.34
C PHE A 149 -17.56 -8.23 -3.90
N GLU A 150 -18.59 -8.36 -3.11
CA GLU A 150 -18.49 -8.87 -1.75
C GLU A 150 -18.81 -10.37 -1.71
N LEU A 151 -17.96 -11.12 -1.01
CA LEU A 151 -18.10 -12.57 -0.86
C LEU A 151 -18.30 -12.91 0.61
N HIS A 152 -19.41 -13.54 0.92
CA HIS A 152 -19.70 -14.09 2.22
C HIS A 152 -19.65 -15.63 2.17
N LEU A 153 -18.75 -16.20 2.96
CA LEU A 153 -18.61 -17.65 3.08
C LEU A 153 -19.32 -18.13 4.34
N ALA A 154 -20.32 -18.94 4.17
CA ALA A 154 -21.02 -19.59 5.28
C ALA A 154 -20.25 -20.83 5.76
N LYS A 155 -20.51 -21.24 7.00
CA LYS A 155 -19.83 -22.41 7.61
C LYS A 155 -20.16 -23.76 6.95
N ASP A 156 -21.24 -23.81 6.24
CA ASP A 156 -21.71 -24.97 5.49
C ASP A 156 -21.11 -25.08 4.07
N GLY A 157 -20.23 -24.14 3.71
CA GLY A 157 -19.63 -24.09 2.38
C GLY A 157 -20.47 -23.35 1.34
N ALA A 158 -21.62 -22.79 1.74
CA ALA A 158 -22.39 -21.93 0.87
C ALA A 158 -21.67 -20.58 0.68
N VAL A 159 -21.70 -20.08 -0.55
CA VAL A 159 -21.10 -18.81 -0.95
C VAL A 159 -22.22 -17.86 -1.35
N GLU A 160 -22.23 -16.67 -0.78
CA GLU A 160 -23.12 -15.59 -1.17
C GLU A 160 -22.30 -14.45 -1.76
N LEU A 161 -22.65 -14.00 -2.97
CA LEU A 161 -22.00 -12.91 -3.68
C LEU A 161 -22.96 -11.73 -3.78
N SER A 162 -22.44 -10.51 -3.54
CA SER A 162 -23.22 -9.27 -3.56
C SER A 162 -22.37 -8.08 -4.01
N SER A 163 -23.01 -6.92 -4.17
CA SER A 163 -22.34 -5.62 -4.45
C SER A 163 -21.43 -5.66 -5.67
N PHE A 164 -21.95 -6.11 -6.80
CA PHE A 164 -21.19 -6.26 -8.03
C PHE A 164 -20.86 -4.90 -8.67
N THR A 165 -19.59 -4.67 -8.96
CA THR A 165 -19.11 -3.47 -9.65
C THR A 165 -18.22 -3.88 -10.82
N ARG A 166 -18.41 -3.26 -11.98
CA ARG A 166 -17.56 -3.46 -13.16
C ARG A 166 -17.03 -2.12 -13.64
N ASN A 167 -15.72 -1.99 -13.77
CA ASN A 167 -15.03 -0.75 -14.15
C ASN A 167 -15.45 0.46 -13.31
N GLY A 168 -15.67 0.26 -12.00
CA GLY A 168 -16.10 1.31 -11.07
C GLY A 168 -17.58 1.67 -11.13
N THR A 169 -18.37 1.03 -12.00
CA THR A 169 -19.82 1.23 -12.09
C THR A 169 -20.52 0.07 -11.38
N GLU A 170 -21.37 0.41 -10.42
CA GLU A 170 -22.18 -0.57 -9.71
C GLU A 170 -23.22 -1.17 -10.67
N ILE A 171 -23.31 -2.50 -10.66
CA ILE A 171 -24.31 -3.24 -11.43
C ILE A 171 -25.50 -3.45 -10.52
N GLU A 172 -26.61 -2.84 -10.87
CA GLU A 172 -27.87 -3.03 -10.15
C GLU A 172 -28.28 -4.50 -10.21
N ASN A 173 -28.30 -5.13 -9.05
CA ASN A 173 -28.70 -6.52 -8.91
C ASN A 173 -29.62 -6.64 -7.68
N ASP A 174 -30.80 -7.23 -7.89
CA ASP A 174 -31.88 -7.33 -6.89
C ASP A 174 -31.59 -8.34 -5.77
N GLY A 175 -30.34 -8.58 -5.41
CA GLY A 175 -30.06 -9.46 -4.28
C GLY A 175 -28.71 -10.17 -4.31
N PHE A 176 -28.63 -11.20 -3.47
CA PHE A 176 -27.47 -12.06 -3.34
C PHE A 176 -27.51 -13.18 -4.38
N VAL A 177 -26.39 -13.44 -5.01
CA VAL A 177 -26.21 -14.66 -5.82
C VAL A 177 -25.64 -15.72 -4.92
N LYS A 178 -26.36 -16.84 -4.81
CA LYS A 178 -25.94 -17.98 -3.97
C LYS A 178 -25.36 -19.09 -4.80
N GLY A 179 -24.36 -19.76 -4.24
CA GLY A 179 -23.73 -20.91 -4.85
C GLY A 179 -22.95 -21.73 -3.82
N ASN A 180 -22.24 -22.73 -4.31
CA ASN A 180 -21.39 -23.58 -3.48
C ASN A 180 -19.94 -23.45 -3.90
N LEU A 181 -19.03 -23.83 -3.01
CA LEU A 181 -17.61 -23.95 -3.32
C LEU A 181 -17.39 -24.97 -4.44
N ASN A 182 -16.44 -24.69 -5.32
CA ASN A 182 -16.06 -25.45 -6.51
C ASN A 182 -17.12 -25.50 -7.63
N ASP A 183 -18.27 -24.85 -7.45
CA ASP A 183 -19.30 -24.74 -8.49
C ASP A 183 -19.16 -23.42 -9.26
N SER A 184 -19.63 -23.41 -10.51
CA SER A 184 -19.73 -22.19 -11.31
C SER A 184 -20.98 -21.42 -10.91
N ILE A 185 -20.78 -20.29 -10.28
CA ILE A 185 -21.84 -19.38 -9.82
C ILE A 185 -22.11 -18.36 -10.92
N GLN A 186 -23.32 -18.33 -11.46
CA GLN A 186 -23.70 -17.33 -12.46
C GLN A 186 -23.96 -16.00 -11.79
N SER A 187 -23.14 -15.00 -12.12
CA SER A 187 -23.22 -13.66 -11.57
C SER A 187 -23.39 -12.62 -12.70
N PRO A 188 -23.73 -11.37 -12.37
CA PRO A 188 -23.77 -10.27 -13.35
C PRO A 188 -22.41 -9.99 -14.03
N LEU A 189 -21.32 -10.45 -13.44
CA LEU A 189 -19.96 -10.36 -13.99
C LEU A 189 -19.60 -11.55 -14.90
N GLY A 190 -20.46 -12.54 -14.99
CA GLY A 190 -20.23 -13.82 -15.65
C GLY A 190 -20.07 -14.97 -14.66
N PRO A 191 -19.66 -16.15 -15.13
CA PRO A 191 -19.42 -17.28 -14.26
C PRO A 191 -18.25 -17.03 -13.32
N ILE A 192 -18.47 -17.18 -12.03
CA ILE A 192 -17.48 -17.07 -10.97
C ILE A 192 -17.30 -18.43 -10.32
N VAL A 193 -16.06 -18.87 -10.18
CA VAL A 193 -15.74 -20.10 -9.46
C VAL A 193 -14.98 -19.75 -8.19
N VAL A 194 -15.47 -20.22 -7.05
CA VAL A 194 -14.84 -20.03 -5.75
C VAL A 194 -14.24 -21.35 -5.30
N ILE A 195 -12.93 -21.40 -5.17
CA ILE A 195 -12.17 -22.60 -4.83
C ILE A 195 -11.64 -22.43 -3.41
N PRO A 196 -11.77 -23.45 -2.53
CA PRO A 196 -11.15 -23.40 -1.22
C PRO A 196 -9.62 -23.32 -1.37
N SER A 197 -8.98 -22.40 -0.65
CA SER A 197 -7.53 -22.35 -0.62
C SER A 197 -7.00 -23.56 0.14
N ALA A 198 -5.97 -24.23 -0.39
CA ALA A 198 -5.24 -25.24 0.35
C ALA A 198 -4.37 -24.53 1.39
N ALA A 199 -4.91 -24.36 2.60
CA ALA A 199 -4.17 -23.86 3.76
C ALA A 199 -3.36 -24.99 4.39
#